data_6dc6a78766be3cda0268533211653f4e
#
_entry.id   6dc6a78766be3cda0268533211653f4e
#
_cell.length_a   1.000
_cell.length_b   1.000
_cell.length_c   1.000
_cell.angle_alpha   90.00
_cell.angle_beta   90.00
_cell.angle_gamma   90.00
#
_symmetry.space_group_name_H-M   'P 1'
#
loop_
_entity.id
_entity.type
_entity.pdbx_description
1 polymer ?
#
loop_
_entity_poly.entity_id
_entity_poly.type
_entity_poly.pdbx_seq_one_letter_code
_entity_poly.pdbx_strand_id
1 'polypeptide(L)'
;MLLKHVALTYRSEKNSDRFFKHLLGLEKEEPKALAPSLGKAIFDVDAELLMINYRSKDMHFEIFITEQPASPANQIDHVCLQVKDLRAFVNKCHHLGMEVIQVPKGDRALTFMRDDEGHLFEIKS
;
A
#
# COMPACT_ATOMS: atom_id res chain seq x y z
N MET A 1 16.47 -15.47 7.93
CA MET A 1 15.88 -14.10 7.92
C MET A 1 14.67 -14.13 7.03
N LEU A 2 13.59 -13.47 7.41
CA LEU A 2 12.31 -13.44 6.69
C LEU A 2 11.68 -12.05 6.81
N LEU A 3 11.23 -11.49 5.70
CA LEU A 3 10.44 -10.27 5.72
C LEU A 3 9.05 -10.60 6.28
N LYS A 4 8.70 -10.01 7.44
CA LYS A 4 7.44 -10.32 8.12
C LYS A 4 6.29 -9.46 7.64
N HIS A 5 6.51 -8.17 7.48
CA HIS A 5 5.50 -7.23 6.97
C HIS A 5 6.15 -5.97 6.42
N VAL A 6 5.36 -5.22 5.68
CA VAL A 6 5.67 -3.85 5.27
C VAL A 6 4.65 -2.93 5.91
N ALA A 7 5.11 -1.87 6.56
CA ALA A 7 4.24 -0.87 7.15
C ALA A 7 4.18 0.38 6.28
N LEU A 8 2.97 0.91 6.07
CA LEU A 8 2.73 2.13 5.31
C LEU A 8 1.72 3.01 6.05
N THR A 9 1.78 4.31 5.80
CA THR A 9 0.83 5.27 6.37
C THR A 9 -0.21 5.68 5.34
N TYR A 10 -1.45 5.79 5.81
CA TYR A 10 -2.60 6.24 5.02
C TYR A 10 -3.37 7.29 5.82
N ARG A 11 -4.05 8.18 5.12
CA ARG A 11 -4.94 9.16 5.75
C ARG A 11 -6.34 8.61 5.96
N SER A 12 -6.74 7.64 5.15
CA SER A 12 -8.11 7.14 5.08
C SER A 12 -8.14 5.62 5.07
N GLU A 13 -8.91 5.03 5.97
CA GLU A 13 -9.21 3.60 5.96
C GLU A 13 -9.86 3.18 4.65
N LYS A 14 -10.74 4.02 4.10
CA LYS A 14 -11.39 3.79 2.80
C LYS A 14 -10.36 3.61 1.69
N ASN A 15 -9.34 4.48 1.63
CA ASN A 15 -8.31 4.41 0.61
C ASN A 15 -7.44 3.16 0.77
N SER A 16 -7.11 2.77 2.00
CA SER A 16 -6.36 1.54 2.23
C SER A 16 -7.19 0.31 1.87
N ASP A 17 -8.48 0.28 2.18
CA ASP A 17 -9.38 -0.80 1.78
C ASP A 17 -9.47 -0.94 0.26
N ARG A 18 -9.54 0.17 -0.46
CA ARG A 18 -9.60 0.15 -1.93
C ARG A 18 -8.39 -0.53 -2.54
N PHE A 19 -7.21 -0.30 -2.00
CA PHE A 19 -5.98 -0.91 -2.48
C PHE A 19 -5.80 -2.34 -1.96
N PHE A 20 -5.71 -2.50 -0.65
CA PHE A 20 -5.33 -3.80 -0.07
C PHE A 20 -6.45 -4.83 -0.14
N LYS A 21 -7.68 -4.44 0.11
CA LYS A 21 -8.81 -5.36 0.10
C LYS A 21 -9.41 -5.51 -1.30
N HIS A 22 -9.73 -4.41 -1.97
CA HIS A 22 -10.46 -4.48 -3.25
C HIS A 22 -9.55 -4.77 -4.44
N LEU A 23 -8.40 -4.12 -4.54
CA LEU A 23 -7.47 -4.36 -5.64
C LEU A 23 -6.64 -5.63 -5.43
N LEU A 24 -5.95 -5.75 -4.29
CA LEU A 24 -5.08 -6.89 -4.01
C LEU A 24 -5.83 -8.14 -3.53
N GLY A 25 -7.04 -8.01 -3.02
CA GLY A 25 -7.84 -9.12 -2.51
C GLY A 25 -7.32 -9.68 -1.19
N LEU A 26 -6.63 -8.89 -0.39
CA LEU A 26 -6.14 -9.32 0.92
C LEU A 26 -7.27 -9.36 1.95
N GLU A 27 -7.12 -10.23 2.93
CA GLU A 27 -8.01 -10.30 4.08
C GLU A 27 -7.69 -9.17 5.05
N LYS A 28 -8.71 -8.40 5.40
CA LYS A 28 -8.61 -7.32 6.39
C LYS A 28 -8.90 -7.85 7.77
N GLU A 29 -7.98 -7.65 8.71
CA GLU A 29 -8.21 -7.93 10.11
C GLU A 29 -8.92 -6.76 10.79
N GLU A 30 -9.50 -7.01 11.98
CA GLU A 30 -10.16 -5.96 12.78
C GLU A 30 -9.18 -4.85 13.12
N PRO A 31 -9.49 -3.58 12.80
CA PRO A 31 -8.63 -2.46 13.15
C PRO A 31 -8.37 -2.36 14.66
N LYS A 32 -7.16 -1.98 15.03
CA LYS A 32 -6.72 -1.83 16.42
C LYS A 32 -6.17 -0.44 16.65
N ALA A 33 -6.48 0.13 17.81
CA ALA A 33 -5.85 1.37 18.24
C ALA A 33 -4.47 1.09 18.81
N LEU A 34 -3.47 1.82 18.36
CA LEU A 34 -2.15 1.83 18.98
C LEU A 34 -2.14 2.92 20.05
N ALA A 35 -1.81 2.55 21.31
CA ALA A 35 -1.78 3.52 22.40
C ALA A 35 -0.83 4.68 22.09
N PRO A 36 -1.18 5.93 22.45
CA PRO A 36 -0.33 7.10 22.17
C PRO A 36 1.09 6.97 22.72
N SER A 37 1.26 6.32 23.88
CA SER A 37 2.59 6.07 24.47
C SER A 37 3.47 5.20 23.59
N LEU A 38 2.92 4.20 22.92
CA LEU A 38 3.65 3.35 21.99
C LEU A 38 3.96 4.09 20.69
N GLY A 39 3.02 4.81 20.14
CA GLY A 39 3.22 5.64 18.94
C GLY A 39 4.31 6.68 19.18
N LYS A 40 4.33 7.33 20.35
CA LYS A 40 5.37 8.29 20.71
C LYS A 40 6.73 7.64 20.86
N ALA A 41 6.79 6.50 21.55
CA ALA A 41 8.06 5.80 21.79
C ALA A 41 8.69 5.21 20.53
N ILE A 42 7.87 4.71 19.60
CA ILE A 42 8.34 3.99 18.40
C ILE A 42 8.49 4.93 17.21
N PHE A 43 7.50 5.79 16.96
CA PHE A 43 7.39 6.60 15.75
C PHE A 43 7.56 8.10 15.98
N ASP A 44 7.71 8.53 17.23
CA ASP A 44 7.69 9.95 17.61
C ASP A 44 6.40 10.67 17.19
N VAL A 45 5.30 9.94 17.21
CA VAL A 45 3.96 10.45 16.90
C VAL A 45 3.16 10.56 18.19
N ASP A 46 2.75 11.77 18.55
CA ASP A 46 2.00 12.04 19.78
C ASP A 46 0.49 12.07 19.49
N ALA A 47 -0.02 10.93 19.04
CA ALA A 47 -1.44 10.76 18.72
C ALA A 47 -1.81 9.28 18.77
N GLU A 48 -3.10 8.99 18.95
CA GLU A 48 -3.61 7.64 18.75
C GLU A 48 -3.58 7.28 17.27
N LEU A 49 -3.01 6.12 16.95
CA LEU A 49 -2.94 5.60 15.58
C LEU A 49 -3.87 4.41 15.45
N LEU A 50 -4.64 4.37 14.38
CA LEU A 50 -5.39 3.19 14.00
C LEU A 50 -4.50 2.30 13.15
N MET A 51 -4.32 1.05 13.55
CA MET A 51 -3.51 0.06 12.84
C MET A 51 -4.42 -0.99 12.21
N ILE A 52 -4.25 -1.24 10.91
CA ILE A 52 -5.02 -2.22 10.15
C ILE A 52 -4.05 -3.19 9.49
N ASN A 53 -4.26 -4.48 9.72
CA ASN A 53 -3.50 -5.53 9.06
C ASN A 53 -4.29 -6.09 7.88
N TYR A 54 -3.62 -6.20 6.73
CA TYR A 54 -4.13 -6.87 5.53
C TYR A 54 -3.18 -8.02 5.19
N ARG A 55 -3.73 -9.23 5.05
CA ARG A 55 -2.93 -10.44 4.90
C ARG A 55 -3.41 -11.34 3.78
N SER A 56 -2.46 -12.07 3.23
CA SER A 56 -2.68 -13.31 2.52
C SER A 56 -1.69 -14.36 3.03
N LYS A 57 -1.63 -15.50 2.39
CA LYS A 57 -0.62 -16.52 2.69
C LYS A 57 0.81 -15.98 2.57
N ASP A 58 1.05 -15.12 1.57
CA ASP A 58 2.40 -14.70 1.18
C ASP A 58 2.70 -13.23 1.48
N MET A 59 1.69 -12.45 1.89
CA MET A 59 1.84 -11.01 2.10
C MET A 59 1.22 -10.56 3.41
N HIS A 60 1.89 -9.60 4.05
CA HIS A 60 1.35 -8.91 5.22
C HIS A 60 1.71 -7.44 5.14
N PHE A 61 0.68 -6.60 5.09
CA PHE A 61 0.80 -5.15 5.19
C PHE A 61 0.18 -4.67 6.49
N GLU A 62 0.90 -3.79 7.18
CA GLU A 62 0.47 -3.15 8.42
C GLU A 62 0.25 -1.67 8.11
N ILE A 63 -0.99 -1.23 8.16
CA ILE A 63 -1.37 0.12 7.72
C ILE A 63 -1.72 0.96 8.94
N PHE A 64 -1.06 2.11 9.04
CA PHE A 64 -1.33 3.09 10.09
C PHE A 64 -2.11 4.25 9.48
N ILE A 65 -3.30 4.48 10.02
CA ILE A 65 -4.14 5.63 9.64
C ILE A 65 -3.72 6.82 10.50
N THR A 66 -3.31 7.89 9.85
CA THR A 66 -2.80 9.09 10.50
C THR A 66 -3.16 10.34 9.71
N GLU A 67 -3.39 11.46 10.39
CA GLU A 67 -3.59 12.76 9.76
C GLU A 67 -2.29 13.45 9.36
N GLN A 68 -1.14 12.84 9.61
CA GLN A 68 0.16 13.40 9.24
C GLN A 68 0.26 13.61 7.73
N PRO A 69 0.99 14.65 7.28
CA PRO A 69 1.13 14.91 5.85
C PRO A 69 1.69 13.69 5.11
N ALA A 70 1.15 13.42 3.93
CA ALA A 70 1.71 12.41 3.06
C ALA A 70 3.16 12.76 2.71
N SER A 71 3.96 11.74 2.51
CA SER A 71 5.31 11.87 1.99
C SER A 71 5.32 12.62 0.65
N PRO A 72 6.41 13.34 0.32
CA PRO A 72 6.50 14.11 -0.92
C PRO A 72 6.19 13.26 -2.16
N ALA A 73 5.51 13.86 -3.14
CA ALA A 73 5.05 13.17 -4.35
C ALA A 73 6.15 12.61 -5.26
N ASN A 74 7.42 12.96 -5.01
CA ASN A 74 8.57 12.54 -5.80
C ASN A 74 9.45 11.50 -5.09
N GLN A 75 8.89 10.72 -4.18
CA GLN A 75 9.62 9.66 -3.53
C GLN A 75 9.91 8.51 -4.49
N ILE A 76 11.13 7.97 -4.37
CA ILE A 76 11.56 6.79 -5.11
C ILE A 76 11.12 5.51 -4.41
N ASP A 77 10.93 5.56 -3.10
CA ASP A 77 10.56 4.40 -2.29
C ASP A 77 9.27 3.76 -2.79
N HIS A 78 9.31 2.46 -3.03
CA HIS A 78 8.17 1.71 -3.52
C HIS A 78 8.25 0.24 -3.11
N VAL A 79 7.13 -0.45 -3.24
CA VAL A 79 7.05 -1.90 -3.07
C VAL A 79 6.86 -2.53 -4.45
N CYS A 80 7.57 -3.62 -4.73
CA CYS A 80 7.38 -4.38 -5.96
C CYS A 80 6.51 -5.61 -5.65
N LEU A 81 5.41 -5.74 -6.40
CA LEU A 81 4.48 -6.84 -6.28
C LEU A 81 4.53 -7.70 -7.55
N GLN A 82 4.54 -9.01 -7.38
CA GLN A 82 4.40 -9.96 -8.48
C GLN A 82 2.94 -10.41 -8.58
N VAL A 83 2.39 -10.31 -9.78
CA VAL A 83 1.01 -10.73 -10.08
C VAL A 83 1.01 -11.84 -11.13
N LYS A 84 -0.03 -12.66 -11.12
CA LYS A 84 -0.14 -13.77 -12.08
C LYS A 84 -0.41 -13.29 -13.51
N ASP A 85 -1.24 -12.26 -13.63
CA ASP A 85 -1.67 -11.71 -14.92
C ASP A 85 -1.61 -10.17 -14.85
N LEU A 86 -0.55 -9.62 -15.43
CA LEU A 86 -0.31 -8.18 -15.42
C LEU A 86 -1.42 -7.41 -16.14
N ARG A 87 -1.90 -7.93 -17.27
CA ARG A 87 -2.95 -7.26 -18.04
C ARG A 87 -4.27 -7.18 -17.26
N ALA A 88 -4.66 -8.28 -16.64
CA ALA A 88 -5.86 -8.32 -15.80
C ALA A 88 -5.71 -7.37 -14.60
N PHE A 89 -4.54 -7.32 -13.99
CA PHE A 89 -4.27 -6.40 -12.88
C PHE A 89 -4.38 -4.93 -13.31
N VAL A 90 -3.77 -4.56 -14.43
CA VAL A 90 -3.84 -3.20 -14.98
C VAL A 90 -5.29 -2.81 -15.30
N ASN A 91 -6.06 -3.72 -15.89
CA ASN A 91 -7.49 -3.48 -16.14
C ASN A 91 -8.27 -3.22 -14.86
N LYS A 92 -7.96 -3.96 -13.80
CA LYS A 92 -8.59 -3.77 -12.49
C LYS A 92 -8.21 -2.42 -11.87
N CYS A 93 -6.96 -2.00 -12.01
CA CYS A 93 -6.53 -0.65 -11.60
C CYS A 93 -7.35 0.43 -12.30
N HIS A 94 -7.49 0.33 -13.62
CA HIS A 94 -8.28 1.29 -14.41
C HIS A 94 -9.75 1.29 -13.98
N HIS A 95 -10.32 0.12 -13.74
CA HIS A 95 -11.69 -0.01 -13.26
C HIS A 95 -11.91 0.68 -11.90
N LEU A 96 -10.90 0.62 -11.03
CA LEU A 96 -10.94 1.29 -9.72
C LEU A 96 -10.52 2.77 -9.78
N GLY A 97 -10.16 3.29 -10.96
CA GLY A 97 -9.73 4.67 -11.14
C GLY A 97 -8.35 4.97 -10.57
N MET A 98 -7.50 3.96 -10.41
CA MET A 98 -6.13 4.14 -9.93
C MET A 98 -5.17 4.40 -11.09
N GLU A 99 -4.16 5.25 -10.86
CA GLU A 99 -3.18 5.63 -11.85
C GLU A 99 -2.25 4.46 -12.18
N VAL A 100 -2.09 4.18 -13.48
CA VAL A 100 -1.13 3.21 -13.99
C VAL A 100 -0.11 3.92 -14.85
N ILE A 101 1.18 3.65 -14.61
CA ILE A 101 2.30 4.24 -15.32
C ILE A 101 3.03 3.12 -16.04
N GLN A 102 3.05 3.15 -17.36
CA GLN A 102 3.81 2.19 -18.17
C GLN A 102 4.87 2.94 -18.97
N VAL A 103 6.12 2.57 -18.75
CA VAL A 103 7.27 3.24 -19.36
C VAL A 103 8.01 2.23 -20.23
N PRO A 104 8.15 2.49 -21.55
CA PRO A 104 8.93 1.64 -22.42
C PRO A 104 10.38 1.51 -21.95
N LYS A 105 10.89 0.28 -21.96
CA LYS A 105 12.30 -0.01 -21.68
C LYS A 105 12.77 -1.15 -22.59
N GLY A 106 13.39 -0.79 -23.71
CA GLY A 106 13.74 -1.75 -24.75
C GLY A 106 12.47 -2.33 -25.40
N ASP A 107 12.39 -3.65 -25.48
CA ASP A 107 11.23 -4.39 -25.99
C ASP A 107 10.18 -4.71 -24.90
N ARG A 108 10.40 -4.22 -23.68
CA ARG A 108 9.50 -4.38 -22.54
C ARG A 108 8.93 -3.04 -22.10
N ALA A 109 8.02 -3.09 -21.15
CA ALA A 109 7.54 -1.92 -20.40
C ALA A 109 7.69 -2.16 -18.91
N LEU A 110 8.10 -1.12 -18.19
CA LEU A 110 8.03 -1.10 -16.74
C LEU A 110 6.62 -0.66 -16.36
N THR A 111 6.00 -1.38 -15.44
CA THR A 111 4.65 -1.07 -14.97
C THR A 111 4.69 -0.67 -13.51
N PHE A 112 4.19 0.53 -13.23
CA PHE A 112 3.98 1.06 -11.90
C PHE A 112 2.52 1.46 -11.76
N MET A 113 2.05 1.55 -10.53
CA MET A 113 0.75 2.15 -10.23
C MET A 113 0.85 2.98 -8.97
N ARG A 114 -0.05 3.96 -8.86
CA ARG A 114 -0.26 4.71 -7.63
C ARG A 114 -1.64 4.41 -7.08
N ASP A 115 -1.69 4.21 -5.77
CA ASP A 115 -2.98 4.09 -5.11
C ASP A 115 -3.63 5.47 -4.88
N ASP A 116 -4.77 5.49 -4.21
CA ASP A 116 -5.54 6.71 -4.00
C ASP A 116 -4.81 7.74 -3.10
N GLU A 117 -3.75 7.34 -2.42
CA GLU A 117 -2.95 8.25 -1.58
C GLU A 117 -1.55 8.51 -2.14
N GLY A 118 -1.27 8.03 -3.36
CA GLY A 118 -0.03 8.31 -4.06
C GLY A 118 1.11 7.36 -3.75
N HIS A 119 0.88 6.29 -2.99
CA HIS A 119 1.92 5.27 -2.78
C HIS A 119 2.26 4.59 -4.09
N LEU A 120 3.55 4.43 -4.34
CA LEU A 120 4.06 3.85 -5.57
C LEU A 120 4.30 2.35 -5.42
N PHE A 121 3.81 1.59 -6.38
CA PHE A 121 4.03 0.14 -6.46
C PHE A 121 4.54 -0.22 -7.86
N GLU A 122 5.64 -0.99 -7.93
CA GLU A 122 6.06 -1.63 -9.16
C GLU A 122 5.31 -2.95 -9.30
N ILE A 123 4.83 -3.24 -10.51
CA ILE A 123 4.05 -4.47 -10.76
C ILE A 123 4.77 -5.31 -11.80
N LYS A 124 5.03 -6.56 -11.45
CA LYS A 124 5.65 -7.55 -12.34
C LYS A 124 4.78 -8.80 -12.45
N SER A 125 4.90 -9.49 -13.53
CA SER A 125 4.29 -10.82 -13.70
C SER A 125 5.32 -11.93 -13.57
#